data_c63dd9f9b6cdbaf4c07407bfd6902ce6
#
_entry.id   c63dd9f9b6cdbaf4c07407bfd6902ce6
#
_cell.length_a   1.000
_cell.length_b   1.000
_cell.length_c   1.000
_cell.angle_alpha   90.00
_cell.angle_beta   90.00
_cell.angle_gamma   90.00
#
_symmetry.space_group_name_H-M   'P 1'
#
loop_
_entity.id
_entity.type
_entity.pdbx_description
1 polymer ?
#
loop_
_entity_poly.entity_id
_entity_poly.type
_entity_poly.pdbx_seq_one_letter_code
_entity_poly.pdbx_strand_id
1 'polypeptide(L)'
;MQVVAGVDLGGTAINYTLVNGKEQFLIEGLFEYPARSKEGPDICLQQIEDGLKGAVEKAGVLLTDVVAVGLDTPGPASADGVLSAEGSTNFVHTGWGGFDIRGTLAKRLGKPATYLNDGNAGALWGHFAIFGANHRQTSISAIVGTGLGGGVIIDGNVVKGRKGFGGELGHVLIPYQSIPGTSGMKPACNCGRMGDLESMCSLTAIENTLLPFFLAKYPNHELGKIGDIHKAAKLVRGLAENCDPMCQDIFRVQARALGLFFDEMVNTFDPDALIVGGGAVETNEKFQRWFIDEIRAGMPTQREEQADIPVHVMPNGDTAGARGAAIQALQFARENHLGHLSTSGA
;
A
#
# COMPACT_ATOMS: atom_id res chain seq x y z
N MET A 1 23.64 2.68 -19.17
CA MET A 1 22.18 2.99 -19.31
C MET A 1 21.75 3.64 -18.01
N GLN A 2 21.19 4.85 -18.04
CA GLN A 2 20.77 5.51 -16.81
C GLN A 2 19.45 4.96 -16.29
N VAL A 3 19.37 4.84 -14.98
CA VAL A 3 18.24 4.26 -14.25
C VAL A 3 17.97 5.04 -12.97
N VAL A 4 16.80 4.85 -12.40
CA VAL A 4 16.50 5.20 -11.01
C VAL A 4 16.25 3.94 -10.20
N ALA A 5 16.53 3.99 -8.91
CA ALA A 5 16.26 2.89 -7.99
C ALA A 5 15.02 3.17 -7.14
N GLY A 6 14.28 2.13 -6.84
CA GLY A 6 13.23 2.12 -5.81
C GLY A 6 13.64 1.20 -4.67
N VAL A 7 13.45 1.68 -3.45
CA VAL A 7 13.78 1.00 -2.20
C VAL A 7 12.56 1.05 -1.29
N ASP A 8 12.01 -0.10 -0.97
CA ASP A 8 10.91 -0.26 -0.02
C ASP A 8 11.50 -0.83 1.28
N LEU A 9 11.60 0.01 2.29
CA LEU A 9 12.10 -0.37 3.61
C LEU A 9 10.95 -0.84 4.50
N GLY A 10 10.69 -2.14 4.49
CA GLY A 10 9.78 -2.77 5.44
C GLY A 10 10.38 -3.01 6.83
N GLY A 11 9.60 -3.61 7.72
CA GLY A 11 10.04 -3.89 9.09
C GLY A 11 11.14 -4.96 9.20
N THR A 12 11.15 -5.93 8.29
CA THR A 12 12.06 -7.09 8.30
C THR A 12 12.93 -7.20 7.06
N ALA A 13 12.41 -6.78 5.91
CA ALA A 13 13.09 -6.83 4.62
C ALA A 13 13.09 -5.47 3.94
N ILE A 14 14.03 -5.28 3.04
CA ILE A 14 14.13 -4.14 2.13
C ILE A 14 14.02 -4.70 0.72
N ASN A 15 13.02 -4.23 -0.04
CA ASN A 15 12.83 -4.60 -1.42
C ASN A 15 13.44 -3.56 -2.35
N TYR A 16 13.97 -4.01 -3.49
CA TYR A 16 14.63 -3.15 -4.46
C TYR A 16 14.10 -3.39 -5.86
N THR A 17 14.03 -2.32 -6.63
CA THR A 17 13.84 -2.39 -8.07
C THR A 17 14.63 -1.28 -8.77
N LEU A 18 14.79 -1.42 -10.08
CA LEU A 18 15.40 -0.42 -10.95
C LEU A 18 14.51 -0.21 -12.15
N VAL A 19 14.33 1.04 -12.55
CA VAL A 19 13.57 1.41 -13.74
C VAL A 19 14.39 2.34 -14.65
N ASN A 20 14.34 2.10 -15.95
CA ASN A 20 15.03 2.93 -16.94
C ASN A 20 14.15 4.09 -17.44
N GLY A 21 14.70 4.97 -18.26
CA GLY A 21 13.97 6.10 -18.85
C GLY A 21 12.79 5.70 -19.77
N LYS A 22 12.73 4.43 -20.20
CA LYS A 22 11.60 3.87 -20.97
C LYS A 22 10.55 3.20 -20.07
N GLU A 23 10.62 3.41 -18.77
CA GLU A 23 9.69 2.85 -17.78
C GLU A 23 9.72 1.32 -17.69
N GLN A 24 10.81 0.70 -18.11
CA GLN A 24 11.00 -0.74 -18.01
C GLN A 24 11.70 -1.07 -16.69
N PHE A 25 11.07 -1.93 -15.88
CA PHE A 25 11.63 -2.45 -14.66
C PHE A 25 12.67 -3.54 -15.00
N LEU A 26 13.87 -3.41 -14.46
CA LEU A 26 15.00 -4.29 -14.77
C LEU A 26 15.09 -5.50 -13.82
N ILE A 27 14.28 -5.50 -12.75
CA ILE A 27 14.15 -6.60 -11.80
C ILE A 27 12.68 -7.03 -11.80
N GLU A 28 12.41 -8.25 -12.28
CA GLU A 28 11.04 -8.74 -12.50
C GLU A 28 10.33 -9.20 -11.23
N GLY A 29 11.00 -9.67 -10.24
CA GLY A 29 10.42 -10.17 -9.00
C GLY A 29 10.99 -9.50 -7.77
N LEU A 30 10.71 -10.08 -6.62
CA LEU A 30 11.29 -9.65 -5.36
C LEU A 30 12.81 -9.77 -5.38
N PHE A 31 13.47 -8.74 -4.90
CA PHE A 31 14.90 -8.73 -4.61
C PHE A 31 15.08 -8.06 -3.26
N GLU A 32 15.43 -8.87 -2.28
CA GLU A 32 15.35 -8.49 -0.87
C GLU A 32 16.68 -8.57 -0.15
N TYR A 33 16.84 -7.65 0.80
CA TYR A 33 17.88 -7.68 1.83
C TYR A 33 17.23 -7.53 3.22
N PRO A 34 17.87 -8.04 4.29
CA PRO A 34 17.33 -7.87 5.64
C PRO A 34 17.39 -6.40 6.07
N ALA A 35 16.29 -5.87 6.62
CA ALA A 35 16.21 -4.46 7.00
C ALA A 35 17.07 -4.12 8.23
N ARG A 36 17.14 -5.00 9.20
CA ARG A 36 17.87 -4.80 10.48
C ARG A 36 17.51 -3.47 11.18
N SER A 37 16.30 -2.97 10.94
CA SER A 37 15.83 -1.67 11.46
C SER A 37 15.86 -1.58 13.00
N LYS A 38 15.73 -2.73 13.67
CA LYS A 38 15.80 -2.83 15.14
C LYS A 38 17.19 -2.57 15.70
N GLU A 39 18.23 -2.65 14.88
CA GLU A 39 19.62 -2.43 15.27
C GLU A 39 20.06 -0.96 15.09
N GLY A 40 19.16 -0.13 14.59
CA GLY A 40 19.34 1.31 14.46
C GLY A 40 19.56 1.81 13.03
N PRO A 41 19.52 3.14 12.85
CA PRO A 41 19.55 3.76 11.54
C PRO A 41 20.81 3.48 10.73
N ASP A 42 22.01 3.52 11.34
CA ASP A 42 23.26 3.32 10.60
C ASP A 42 23.38 1.92 10.01
N ILE A 43 22.99 0.90 10.76
CA ILE A 43 23.02 -0.50 10.30
C ILE A 43 21.98 -0.70 9.20
N CYS A 44 20.78 -0.16 9.38
CA CYS A 44 19.73 -0.24 8.38
C CYS A 44 20.14 0.47 7.07
N LEU A 45 20.70 1.66 7.14
CA LEU A 45 21.20 2.38 5.96
C LEU A 45 22.34 1.63 5.27
N GLN A 46 23.20 0.95 6.01
CA GLN A 46 24.21 0.08 5.41
C GLN A 46 23.56 -1.08 4.62
N GLN A 47 22.49 -1.68 5.15
CA GLN A 47 21.75 -2.70 4.41
C GLN A 47 21.11 -2.13 3.13
N ILE A 48 20.61 -0.89 3.18
CA ILE A 48 20.08 -0.22 1.96
C ILE A 48 21.19 -0.05 0.93
N GLU A 49 22.38 0.40 1.32
CA GLU A 49 23.53 0.56 0.40
C GLU A 49 23.98 -0.77 -0.21
N ASP A 50 24.10 -1.79 0.62
CA ASP A 50 24.58 -3.11 0.17
C ASP A 50 23.54 -3.80 -0.74
N GLY A 51 22.25 -3.70 -0.40
CA GLY A 51 21.17 -4.19 -1.25
C GLY A 51 21.08 -3.44 -2.58
N LEU A 52 21.31 -2.12 -2.59
CA LEU A 52 21.35 -1.35 -3.83
C LEU A 52 22.52 -1.78 -4.74
N LYS A 53 23.70 -2.08 -4.19
CA LYS A 53 24.83 -2.66 -4.95
C LYS A 53 24.44 -4.02 -5.56
N GLY A 54 23.80 -4.90 -4.77
CA GLY A 54 23.31 -6.18 -5.28
C GLY A 54 22.24 -6.01 -6.37
N ALA A 55 21.33 -5.03 -6.22
CA ALA A 55 20.29 -4.76 -7.20
C ALA A 55 20.85 -4.29 -8.55
N VAL A 56 21.84 -3.38 -8.55
CA VAL A 56 22.48 -2.92 -9.80
C VAL A 56 23.28 -4.05 -10.47
N GLU A 57 23.96 -4.90 -9.70
CA GLU A 57 24.65 -6.09 -10.21
C GLU A 57 23.65 -7.06 -10.86
N LYS A 58 22.54 -7.37 -10.19
CA LYS A 58 21.46 -8.24 -10.71
C LYS A 58 20.87 -7.68 -12.02
N ALA A 59 20.72 -6.38 -12.12
CA ALA A 59 20.18 -5.70 -13.30
C ALA A 59 21.21 -5.52 -14.43
N GLY A 60 22.47 -5.83 -14.21
CA GLY A 60 23.56 -5.66 -15.20
C GLY A 60 23.89 -4.19 -15.49
N VAL A 61 23.71 -3.31 -14.51
CA VAL A 61 24.03 -1.87 -14.61
C VAL A 61 25.05 -1.47 -13.53
N LEU A 62 25.62 -0.26 -13.63
CA LEU A 62 26.58 0.23 -12.65
C LEU A 62 25.88 1.13 -11.62
N LEU A 63 26.44 1.22 -10.42
CA LEU A 63 25.94 2.15 -9.40
C LEU A 63 26.03 3.61 -9.88
N THR A 64 26.96 3.93 -10.76
CA THR A 64 27.09 5.24 -11.43
C THR A 64 25.97 5.53 -12.43
N ASP A 65 25.29 4.50 -12.92
CA ASP A 65 24.11 4.65 -13.79
C ASP A 65 22.86 5.09 -13.03
N VAL A 66 22.80 4.85 -11.70
CA VAL A 66 21.68 5.27 -10.86
C VAL A 66 21.73 6.78 -10.65
N VAL A 67 20.76 7.53 -11.15
CA VAL A 67 20.74 9.02 -11.10
C VAL A 67 19.91 9.57 -9.95
N ALA A 68 18.95 8.80 -9.42
CA ALA A 68 18.17 9.14 -8.25
C ALA A 68 17.66 7.86 -7.57
N VAL A 69 17.27 7.97 -6.29
CA VAL A 69 16.73 6.87 -5.49
C VAL A 69 15.39 7.29 -4.89
N GLY A 70 14.35 6.50 -5.09
CA GLY A 70 13.10 6.59 -4.34
C GLY A 70 13.16 5.69 -3.13
N LEU A 71 12.74 6.20 -2.01
CA LEU A 71 12.63 5.46 -0.75
C LEU A 71 11.19 5.51 -0.27
N ASP A 72 10.65 4.39 0.14
CA ASP A 72 9.45 4.37 0.97
C ASP A 72 9.68 3.61 2.27
N THR A 73 8.87 3.94 3.27
CA THR A 73 8.88 3.27 4.57
C THR A 73 7.48 3.24 5.17
N PRO A 74 7.17 2.29 6.05
CA PRO A 74 5.99 2.40 6.90
C PRO A 74 6.11 3.64 7.79
N GLY A 75 4.96 4.30 7.99
CA GLY A 75 4.87 5.50 8.82
C GLY A 75 5.01 5.24 10.32
N PRO A 76 4.88 6.31 11.11
CA PRO A 76 4.66 7.68 10.68
C PRO A 76 5.96 8.43 10.37
N ALA A 77 5.94 9.23 9.31
CA ALA A 77 7.03 10.12 8.93
C ALA A 77 6.51 11.40 8.26
N SER A 78 7.33 12.45 8.23
CA SER A 78 7.00 13.68 7.50
C SER A 78 7.07 13.46 5.98
N ALA A 79 6.52 14.42 5.21
CA ALA A 79 6.60 14.44 3.74
C ALA A 79 8.06 14.38 3.21
N ASP A 80 9.01 14.81 4.03
CA ASP A 80 10.45 14.82 3.71
C ASP A 80 11.19 13.57 4.17
N GLY A 81 10.51 12.61 4.81
CA GLY A 81 11.13 11.38 5.29
C GLY A 81 11.82 11.53 6.65
N VAL A 82 11.34 12.45 7.50
CA VAL A 82 11.77 12.51 8.91
C VAL A 82 10.83 11.63 9.74
N LEU A 83 11.38 10.56 10.31
CA LEU A 83 10.62 9.59 11.09
C LEU A 83 10.11 10.20 12.40
N SER A 84 8.87 9.88 12.78
CA SER A 84 8.30 10.34 14.05
C SER A 84 8.97 9.65 15.24
N ALA A 85 9.03 10.35 16.37
CA ALA A 85 9.60 9.79 17.60
C ALA A 85 8.73 8.69 18.22
N GLU A 86 7.43 8.69 17.91
CA GLU A 86 6.43 7.78 18.47
C GLU A 86 5.55 7.19 17.35
N GLY A 87 4.90 6.07 17.64
CA GLY A 87 3.89 5.48 16.78
C GLY A 87 4.39 4.46 15.75
N SER A 88 5.69 4.28 15.59
CA SER A 88 6.22 3.26 14.67
C SER A 88 6.44 1.93 15.40
N THR A 89 5.90 0.86 14.84
CA THR A 89 6.14 -0.52 15.30
C THR A 89 7.40 -1.15 14.69
N ASN A 90 7.89 -0.59 13.59
CA ASN A 90 9.02 -1.15 12.83
C ASN A 90 10.35 -0.48 13.19
N PHE A 91 10.33 0.77 13.66
CA PHE A 91 11.49 1.58 14.00
C PHE A 91 11.60 1.76 15.51
N VAL A 92 11.81 0.65 16.24
CA VAL A 92 11.79 0.64 17.73
C VAL A 92 13.10 1.12 18.37
N HIS A 93 14.20 1.22 17.63
CA HIS A 93 15.45 1.74 18.15
C HIS A 93 15.36 3.25 18.39
N THR A 94 15.87 3.71 19.52
CA THR A 94 15.76 5.14 19.94
C THR A 94 16.38 6.14 18.95
N GLY A 95 17.34 5.71 18.14
CA GLY A 95 17.95 6.53 17.10
C GLY A 95 17.04 6.89 15.92
N TRP A 96 15.85 6.30 15.82
CA TRP A 96 14.92 6.60 14.73
C TRP A 96 14.08 7.87 14.95
N GLY A 97 13.80 8.23 16.20
CA GLY A 97 12.99 9.39 16.51
C GLY A 97 13.60 10.69 16.00
N GLY A 98 12.93 11.37 15.07
CA GLY A 98 13.41 12.58 14.41
C GLY A 98 14.51 12.35 13.37
N PHE A 99 14.77 11.10 12.97
CA PHE A 99 15.81 10.77 12.01
C PHE A 99 15.37 11.10 10.57
N ASP A 100 16.14 11.93 9.86
CA ASP A 100 15.96 12.22 8.43
C ASP A 100 16.56 11.08 7.60
N ILE A 101 15.75 10.07 7.33
CA ILE A 101 16.19 8.88 6.59
C ILE A 101 16.47 9.22 5.12
N ARG A 102 15.62 10.02 4.49
CA ARG A 102 15.78 10.41 3.08
C ARG A 102 17.06 11.25 2.88
N GLY A 103 17.21 12.31 3.67
CA GLY A 103 18.37 13.21 3.54
C GLY A 103 19.68 12.52 3.89
N THR A 104 19.67 11.63 4.89
CA THR A 104 20.86 10.84 5.26
C THR A 104 21.21 9.84 4.16
N LEU A 105 20.23 9.14 3.59
CA LEU A 105 20.44 8.22 2.44
C LEU A 105 21.00 8.96 1.23
N ALA A 106 20.41 10.12 0.87
CA ALA A 106 20.88 10.94 -0.24
C ALA A 106 22.37 11.35 -0.05
N LYS A 107 22.74 11.76 1.16
CA LYS A 107 24.11 12.14 1.50
C LYS A 107 25.08 10.95 1.42
N ARG A 108 24.69 9.78 1.95
CA ARG A 108 25.53 8.57 1.93
C ARG A 108 25.78 8.05 0.52
N LEU A 109 24.74 8.06 -0.32
CA LEU A 109 24.85 7.62 -1.70
C LEU A 109 25.44 8.67 -2.65
N GLY A 110 25.51 9.95 -2.24
CA GLY A 110 25.90 11.07 -3.12
C GLY A 110 24.91 11.26 -4.29
N LYS A 111 23.63 10.91 -4.09
CA LYS A 111 22.57 10.93 -5.12
C LYS A 111 21.30 11.55 -4.54
N PRO A 112 20.49 12.25 -5.36
CA PRO A 112 19.17 12.71 -4.95
C PRO A 112 18.30 11.54 -4.49
N ALA A 113 17.53 11.77 -3.41
CA ALA A 113 16.56 10.80 -2.92
C ALA A 113 15.18 11.44 -2.75
N THR A 114 14.13 10.72 -3.15
CA THR A 114 12.73 11.05 -2.89
C THR A 114 12.17 10.17 -1.77
N TYR A 115 11.01 10.55 -1.22
CA TYR A 115 10.39 9.82 -0.12
C TYR A 115 8.86 9.73 -0.28
N LEU A 116 8.33 8.54 0.02
CA LEU A 116 6.90 8.27 0.22
C LEU A 116 6.68 7.46 1.50
N ASN A 117 5.47 7.46 2.03
CA ASN A 117 5.05 6.34 2.88
C ASN A 117 4.67 5.14 2.00
N ASP A 118 4.64 3.94 2.59
CA ASP A 118 4.35 2.67 1.90
C ASP A 118 2.99 2.68 1.17
N GLY A 119 1.94 3.21 1.81
CA GLY A 119 0.61 3.34 1.21
C GLY A 119 0.61 4.20 -0.05
N ASN A 120 1.26 5.36 0.00
CA ASN A 120 1.39 6.25 -1.15
C ASN A 120 2.28 5.66 -2.26
N ALA A 121 3.34 4.93 -1.90
CA ALA A 121 4.17 4.23 -2.88
C ALA A 121 3.37 3.14 -3.59
N GLY A 122 2.66 2.30 -2.84
CA GLY A 122 1.76 1.30 -3.43
C GLY A 122 0.68 1.92 -4.32
N ALA A 123 0.07 3.03 -3.90
CA ALA A 123 -0.94 3.73 -4.70
C ALA A 123 -0.36 4.28 -6.02
N LEU A 124 0.85 4.84 -5.99
CA LEU A 124 1.52 5.33 -7.19
C LEU A 124 1.86 4.18 -8.15
N TRP A 125 2.28 3.02 -7.63
CA TRP A 125 2.45 1.83 -8.45
C TRP A 125 1.14 1.36 -9.07
N GLY A 126 0.07 1.26 -8.29
CA GLY A 126 -1.26 0.86 -8.79
C GLY A 126 -1.73 1.76 -9.92
N HIS A 127 -1.60 3.07 -9.75
CA HIS A 127 -1.92 4.06 -10.77
C HIS A 127 -1.11 3.84 -12.05
N PHE A 128 0.22 3.76 -11.92
CA PHE A 128 1.11 3.53 -13.05
C PHE A 128 0.82 2.22 -13.78
N ALA A 129 0.55 1.15 -13.05
CA ALA A 129 0.26 -0.16 -13.62
C ALA A 129 -1.04 -0.20 -14.44
N ILE A 130 -2.02 0.66 -14.14
CA ILE A 130 -3.29 0.76 -14.84
C ILE A 130 -3.20 1.70 -16.04
N PHE A 131 -2.59 2.88 -15.87
CA PHE A 131 -2.58 3.94 -16.87
C PHE A 131 -1.28 4.02 -17.70
N GLY A 132 -0.24 3.29 -17.28
CA GLY A 132 1.07 3.30 -17.97
C GLY A 132 1.72 4.67 -17.95
N ALA A 133 2.35 5.04 -19.08
CA ALA A 133 3.01 6.34 -19.24
C ALA A 133 2.06 7.54 -19.30
N ASN A 134 0.74 7.31 -19.38
CA ASN A 134 -0.28 8.35 -19.50
C ASN A 134 -0.81 8.69 -18.11
N HIS A 135 -0.02 9.44 -17.32
CA HIS A 135 -0.18 9.56 -15.86
C HIS A 135 -1.13 10.67 -15.40
N ARG A 136 -1.85 11.35 -16.30
CA ARG A 136 -2.64 12.52 -15.92
C ARG A 136 -4.00 12.22 -15.34
N GLN A 137 -4.33 10.95 -15.18
CA GLN A 137 -5.58 10.51 -14.56
C GLN A 137 -5.55 10.69 -13.04
N THR A 138 -6.73 10.59 -12.45
CA THR A 138 -6.94 10.56 -11.01
C THR A 138 -7.30 9.15 -10.58
N SER A 139 -6.67 8.62 -9.54
CA SER A 139 -7.04 7.32 -8.97
C SER A 139 -7.01 7.32 -7.44
N ILE A 140 -7.84 6.47 -6.86
CA ILE A 140 -7.90 6.22 -5.43
C ILE A 140 -7.55 4.76 -5.18
N SER A 141 -6.56 4.51 -4.34
CA SER A 141 -6.13 3.14 -4.02
C SER A 141 -6.38 2.81 -2.56
N ALA A 142 -6.91 1.60 -2.31
CA ALA A 142 -7.00 0.99 -0.98
C ALA A 142 -6.20 -0.32 -0.99
N ILE A 143 -5.22 -0.44 -0.09
CA ILE A 143 -4.29 -1.58 0.00
C ILE A 143 -4.56 -2.28 1.31
N VAL A 144 -5.23 -3.42 1.23
CA VAL A 144 -5.73 -4.18 2.39
C VAL A 144 -4.72 -5.25 2.79
N GLY A 145 -3.99 -5.00 3.85
CA GLY A 145 -2.98 -5.88 4.42
C GLY A 145 -3.23 -6.18 5.90
N THR A 146 -2.19 -6.17 6.73
CA THR A 146 -2.29 -6.22 8.20
C THR A 146 -3.12 -5.04 8.72
N GLY A 147 -2.84 -3.84 8.23
CA GLY A 147 -3.67 -2.64 8.31
C GLY A 147 -4.30 -2.31 6.96
N LEU A 148 -4.68 -1.05 6.76
CA LEU A 148 -5.15 -0.54 5.49
C LEU A 148 -4.37 0.72 5.12
N GLY A 149 -3.50 0.60 4.12
CA GLY A 149 -2.86 1.72 3.46
C GLY A 149 -3.62 2.17 2.23
N GLY A 150 -3.11 3.21 1.59
CA GLY A 150 -3.69 3.68 0.34
C GLY A 150 -3.09 5.01 -0.10
N GLY A 151 -3.70 5.61 -1.10
CA GLY A 151 -3.27 6.92 -1.58
C GLY A 151 -4.23 7.49 -2.61
N VAL A 152 -4.11 8.79 -2.77
CA VAL A 152 -4.82 9.59 -3.75
C VAL A 152 -3.81 10.09 -4.77
N ILE A 153 -4.04 9.78 -6.03
CA ILE A 153 -3.26 10.27 -7.15
C ILE A 153 -4.13 11.24 -7.94
N ILE A 154 -3.68 12.47 -8.11
CA ILE A 154 -4.36 13.49 -8.92
C ILE A 154 -3.39 13.98 -10.01
N ASP A 155 -3.84 13.92 -11.26
CA ASP A 155 -3.01 14.32 -12.41
C ASP A 155 -1.63 13.60 -12.41
N GLY A 156 -1.64 12.31 -12.04
CA GLY A 156 -0.43 11.48 -11.93
C GLY A 156 0.46 11.74 -10.71
N ASN A 157 0.07 12.65 -9.82
CA ASN A 157 0.86 13.05 -8.67
C ASN A 157 0.25 12.58 -7.35
N VAL A 158 1.10 12.12 -6.43
CA VAL A 158 0.68 11.70 -5.08
C VAL A 158 0.24 12.91 -4.25
N VAL A 159 -0.95 12.83 -3.67
CA VAL A 159 -1.43 13.83 -2.69
C VAL A 159 -0.80 13.55 -1.33
N LYS A 160 0.37 14.14 -1.08
CA LYS A 160 1.11 13.97 0.19
C LYS A 160 0.52 14.78 1.34
N GLY A 161 -0.19 15.86 1.03
CA GLY A 161 -0.66 16.81 2.06
C GLY A 161 0.48 17.63 2.69
N ARG A 162 0.10 18.51 3.62
CA ARG A 162 1.05 19.48 4.23
C ARG A 162 2.16 18.85 5.08
N LYS A 163 1.88 17.73 5.72
CA LYS A 163 2.78 17.07 6.68
C LYS A 163 3.21 15.66 6.26
N GLY A 164 2.79 15.22 5.07
CA GLY A 164 3.09 13.86 4.58
C GLY A 164 2.01 12.81 4.93
N PHE A 165 0.93 13.20 5.58
CA PHE A 165 -0.16 12.29 5.99
C PHE A 165 -1.36 12.33 5.04
N GLY A 166 -1.21 12.90 3.83
CA GLY A 166 -2.21 12.75 2.77
C GLY A 166 -2.25 11.30 2.31
N GLY A 167 -3.45 10.74 2.18
CA GLY A 167 -3.59 9.34 1.78
C GLY A 167 -3.71 8.34 2.93
N GLU A 168 -3.80 8.79 4.19
CA GLU A 168 -4.13 7.94 5.35
C GLU A 168 -5.59 7.50 5.31
N LEU A 169 -5.97 6.81 4.23
CA LEU A 169 -7.35 6.49 3.87
C LEU A 169 -7.98 5.45 4.81
N GLY A 170 -7.14 4.61 5.43
CA GLY A 170 -7.59 3.65 6.44
C GLY A 170 -8.32 4.31 7.63
N HIS A 171 -8.01 5.57 7.90
CA HIS A 171 -8.59 6.28 9.03
C HIS A 171 -9.78 7.19 8.68
N VAL A 172 -10.34 7.07 7.48
CA VAL A 172 -11.61 7.69 7.09
C VAL A 172 -12.76 6.95 7.78
N LEU A 173 -13.63 7.70 8.46
CA LEU A 173 -14.83 7.12 9.07
C LEU A 173 -15.84 6.76 7.99
N ILE A 174 -16.43 5.56 8.10
CA ILE A 174 -17.45 5.07 7.18
C ILE A 174 -18.75 4.75 7.93
N PRO A 175 -19.91 4.86 7.28
CA PRO A 175 -21.21 4.53 7.88
C PRO A 175 -21.42 3.00 7.95
N TYR A 176 -20.51 2.28 8.61
CA TYR A 176 -20.49 0.80 8.64
C TYR A 176 -21.79 0.18 9.15
N GLN A 177 -22.58 0.92 9.95
CA GLN A 177 -23.88 0.45 10.46
C GLN A 177 -24.90 0.22 9.34
N SER A 178 -24.71 0.82 8.16
CA SER A 178 -25.55 0.58 7.00
C SER A 178 -25.27 -0.76 6.30
N ILE A 179 -24.14 -1.40 6.62
CA ILE A 179 -23.78 -2.71 6.05
C ILE A 179 -24.67 -3.79 6.69
N PRO A 180 -25.39 -4.60 5.89
CA PRO A 180 -26.20 -5.67 6.44
C PRO A 180 -25.38 -6.66 7.28
N GLY A 181 -25.89 -7.02 8.45
CA GLY A 181 -25.26 -7.99 9.32
C GLY A 181 -24.29 -7.43 10.35
N THR A 182 -24.02 -6.12 10.37
CA THR A 182 -23.08 -5.47 11.32
C THR A 182 -23.75 -4.92 12.59
N SER A 183 -25.06 -5.09 12.75
CA SER A 183 -25.78 -4.59 13.93
C SER A 183 -25.14 -5.10 15.23
N GLY A 184 -24.80 -4.19 16.14
CA GLY A 184 -24.12 -4.47 17.40
C GLY A 184 -22.61 -4.61 17.30
N MET A 185 -22.01 -4.53 16.12
CA MET A 185 -20.56 -4.53 15.94
C MET A 185 -19.94 -3.24 16.49
N LYS A 186 -18.74 -3.33 17.06
CA LYS A 186 -17.99 -2.21 17.62
C LYS A 186 -16.56 -2.24 17.08
N PRO A 187 -16.34 -1.82 15.83
CA PRO A 187 -15.04 -1.89 15.17
C PRO A 187 -14.11 -0.79 15.70
N ALA A 188 -13.21 -1.15 16.59
CA ALA A 188 -12.21 -0.25 17.16
C ALA A 188 -10.91 -0.31 16.35
N CYS A 189 -10.34 0.86 16.07
CA CYS A 189 -9.04 1.01 15.43
C CYS A 189 -7.94 1.27 16.46
N ASN A 190 -6.73 0.83 16.17
CA ASN A 190 -5.53 1.11 17.00
C ASN A 190 -5.22 2.60 17.11
N CYS A 191 -5.69 3.42 16.16
CA CYS A 191 -5.56 4.89 16.23
C CYS A 191 -6.49 5.55 17.26
N GLY A 192 -7.34 4.78 17.97
CA GLY A 192 -8.32 5.25 18.94
C GLY A 192 -9.69 5.62 18.37
N ARG A 193 -9.89 5.55 17.07
CA ARG A 193 -11.19 5.78 16.40
C ARG A 193 -12.04 4.51 16.42
N MET A 194 -13.33 4.69 16.19
CA MET A 194 -14.27 3.59 16.01
C MET A 194 -15.00 3.77 14.68
N GLY A 195 -15.01 2.70 13.86
CA GLY A 195 -15.72 2.71 12.58
C GLY A 195 -14.98 3.42 11.45
N ASP A 196 -13.66 3.52 11.52
CA ASP A 196 -12.86 3.87 10.37
C ASP A 196 -12.68 2.67 9.43
N LEU A 197 -12.23 2.92 8.22
CA LEU A 197 -12.13 1.89 7.19
C LEU A 197 -11.19 0.76 7.61
N GLU A 198 -10.05 1.04 8.24
CA GLU A 198 -9.08 0.04 8.68
C GLU A 198 -9.69 -0.91 9.72
N SER A 199 -10.51 -0.40 10.63
CA SER A 199 -11.19 -1.22 11.63
C SER A 199 -12.24 -2.19 11.07
N MET A 200 -12.58 -2.02 9.78
CA MET A 200 -13.49 -2.89 9.02
C MET A 200 -12.77 -3.70 7.93
N CYS A 201 -11.65 -3.21 7.38
CA CYS A 201 -11.02 -3.74 6.18
C CYS A 201 -9.53 -3.99 6.38
N SER A 202 -9.15 -4.86 7.31
CA SER A 202 -7.77 -5.27 7.53
C SER A 202 -7.70 -6.65 8.14
N LEU A 203 -6.52 -7.28 8.16
CA LEU A 203 -6.32 -8.51 8.94
C LEU A 203 -6.54 -8.24 10.44
N THR A 204 -6.06 -7.11 10.94
CA THR A 204 -6.30 -6.67 12.33
C THR A 204 -7.78 -6.51 12.62
N ALA A 205 -8.58 -6.03 11.67
CA ALA A 205 -10.03 -5.96 11.81
C ALA A 205 -10.66 -7.37 11.86
N ILE A 206 -10.15 -8.32 11.07
CA ILE A 206 -10.59 -9.72 11.17
C ILE A 206 -10.28 -10.26 12.56
N GLU A 207 -9.08 -10.07 13.08
CA GLU A 207 -8.65 -10.57 14.39
C GLU A 207 -9.48 -9.99 15.55
N ASN A 208 -9.62 -8.67 15.57
CA ASN A 208 -10.13 -7.96 16.74
C ASN A 208 -11.65 -7.77 16.74
N THR A 209 -12.28 -7.79 15.55
CA THR A 209 -13.68 -7.41 15.41
C THR A 209 -14.49 -8.45 14.64
N LEU A 210 -14.13 -8.72 13.38
CA LEU A 210 -15.00 -9.47 12.48
C LEU A 210 -15.09 -10.96 12.87
N LEU A 211 -13.96 -11.63 13.04
CA LEU A 211 -13.95 -13.06 13.39
C LEU A 211 -14.62 -13.33 14.75
N PRO A 212 -14.31 -12.62 15.85
CA PRO A 212 -15.04 -12.79 17.10
C PRO A 212 -16.55 -12.55 16.98
N PHE A 213 -16.94 -11.52 16.24
CA PHE A 213 -18.35 -11.18 16.03
C PHE A 213 -19.10 -12.28 15.24
N PHE A 214 -18.49 -12.80 14.18
CA PHE A 214 -19.12 -13.86 13.39
C PHE A 214 -19.07 -15.22 14.08
N LEU A 215 -18.04 -15.56 14.84
CA LEU A 215 -18.00 -16.77 15.65
C LEU A 215 -19.16 -16.83 16.67
N ALA A 216 -19.58 -15.68 17.21
CA ALA A 216 -20.75 -15.61 18.05
C ALA A 216 -22.08 -16.00 17.34
N LYS A 217 -22.14 -15.77 16.01
CA LYS A 217 -23.27 -16.18 15.15
C LYS A 217 -23.14 -17.61 14.62
N TYR A 218 -21.91 -18.11 14.53
CA TYR A 218 -21.56 -19.46 14.05
C TYR A 218 -20.85 -20.27 15.13
N PRO A 219 -21.52 -20.62 16.24
CA PRO A 219 -20.88 -21.16 17.45
C PRO A 219 -20.20 -22.51 17.25
N ASN A 220 -20.57 -23.26 16.21
CA ASN A 220 -19.99 -24.57 15.90
C ASN A 220 -18.87 -24.52 14.84
N HIS A 221 -18.48 -23.32 14.37
CA HIS A 221 -17.49 -23.18 13.34
C HIS A 221 -16.10 -23.64 13.81
N GLU A 222 -15.32 -24.28 12.92
CA GLU A 222 -14.02 -24.88 13.27
C GLU A 222 -12.99 -23.83 13.73
N LEU A 223 -13.00 -22.62 13.19
CA LEU A 223 -12.13 -21.54 13.64
C LEU A 223 -12.32 -21.17 15.12
N GLY A 224 -13.51 -21.37 15.67
CA GLY A 224 -13.78 -21.17 17.10
C GLY A 224 -13.09 -22.19 18.03
N LYS A 225 -12.57 -23.29 17.48
CA LYS A 225 -11.81 -24.30 18.24
C LYS A 225 -10.32 -23.97 18.29
N ILE A 226 -9.85 -22.99 17.49
CA ILE A 226 -8.47 -22.54 17.48
C ILE A 226 -8.28 -21.55 18.63
N GLY A 227 -7.46 -21.92 19.62
CA GLY A 227 -7.23 -21.10 20.81
C GLY A 227 -6.46 -19.78 20.57
N ASP A 228 -5.92 -19.60 19.36
CA ASP A 228 -5.14 -18.43 18.93
C ASP A 228 -5.90 -17.71 17.83
N ILE A 229 -6.49 -16.56 18.16
CA ILE A 229 -7.31 -15.77 17.23
C ILE A 229 -6.49 -15.27 16.02
N HIS A 230 -5.20 -14.94 16.20
CA HIS A 230 -4.32 -14.52 15.14
C HIS A 230 -4.10 -15.63 14.11
N LYS A 231 -3.90 -16.87 14.56
CA LYS A 231 -3.82 -18.04 13.68
C LYS A 231 -5.14 -18.30 12.97
N ALA A 232 -6.26 -18.22 13.70
CA ALA A 232 -7.58 -18.40 13.12
C ALA A 232 -7.87 -17.35 12.03
N ALA A 233 -7.57 -16.07 12.27
CA ALA A 233 -7.79 -14.98 11.33
C ALA A 233 -7.03 -15.19 10.00
N LYS A 234 -5.81 -15.72 10.04
CA LYS A 234 -5.03 -16.03 8.83
C LYS A 234 -5.64 -17.11 7.96
N LEU A 235 -6.49 -17.97 8.51
CA LEU A 235 -7.18 -19.03 7.76
C LEU A 235 -8.47 -18.54 7.09
N VAL A 236 -9.03 -17.41 7.55
CA VAL A 236 -10.34 -16.90 7.07
C VAL A 236 -10.33 -16.72 5.55
N ARG A 237 -9.26 -16.17 4.96
CA ARG A 237 -9.17 -15.97 3.51
C ARG A 237 -9.26 -17.30 2.75
N GLY A 238 -8.42 -18.26 3.08
CA GLY A 238 -8.42 -19.56 2.40
C GLY A 238 -9.74 -20.31 2.54
N LEU A 239 -10.43 -20.20 3.67
CA LEU A 239 -11.76 -20.76 3.85
C LEU A 239 -12.82 -20.01 3.02
N ALA A 240 -12.75 -18.69 2.95
CA ALA A 240 -13.65 -17.89 2.13
C ALA A 240 -13.49 -18.21 0.62
N GLU A 241 -12.27 -18.40 0.14
CA GLU A 241 -11.97 -18.86 -1.22
C GLU A 241 -12.59 -20.24 -1.52
N ASN A 242 -12.68 -21.09 -0.51
CA ASN A 242 -13.31 -22.41 -0.57
C ASN A 242 -14.81 -22.39 -0.25
N CYS A 243 -15.44 -21.23 -0.32
CA CYS A 243 -16.88 -21.03 -0.14
C CYS A 243 -17.41 -21.32 1.27
N ASP A 244 -16.58 -21.18 2.32
CA ASP A 244 -17.06 -21.23 3.69
C ASP A 244 -18.02 -20.05 3.97
N PRO A 245 -19.26 -20.28 4.41
CA PRO A 245 -20.27 -19.23 4.51
C PRO A 245 -19.91 -18.13 5.51
N MET A 246 -19.37 -18.48 6.69
CA MET A 246 -18.99 -17.50 7.70
C MET A 246 -17.82 -16.64 7.21
N CYS A 247 -16.81 -17.25 6.62
CA CYS A 247 -15.65 -16.55 6.12
C CYS A 247 -16.01 -15.66 4.92
N GLN A 248 -16.95 -16.09 4.05
CA GLN A 248 -17.50 -15.23 3.00
C GLN A 248 -18.30 -14.05 3.57
N ASP A 249 -19.05 -14.23 4.66
CA ASP A 249 -19.75 -13.11 5.30
C ASP A 249 -18.76 -12.08 5.87
N ILE A 250 -17.63 -12.51 6.42
CA ILE A 250 -16.54 -11.61 6.86
C ILE A 250 -16.02 -10.78 5.67
N PHE A 251 -15.65 -11.43 4.57
CA PHE A 251 -15.13 -10.72 3.39
C PHE A 251 -16.19 -9.87 2.70
N ARG A 252 -17.47 -10.26 2.75
CA ARG A 252 -18.59 -9.44 2.26
C ARG A 252 -18.69 -8.13 3.05
N VAL A 253 -18.55 -8.17 4.38
CA VAL A 253 -18.52 -6.96 5.21
C VAL A 253 -17.35 -6.08 4.84
N GLN A 254 -16.14 -6.64 4.65
CA GLN A 254 -14.98 -5.87 4.20
C GLN A 254 -15.20 -5.25 2.82
N ALA A 255 -15.70 -6.01 1.87
CA ALA A 255 -15.99 -5.51 0.53
C ALA A 255 -17.02 -4.37 0.52
N ARG A 256 -18.10 -4.51 1.28
CA ARG A 256 -19.13 -3.46 1.42
C ARG A 256 -18.59 -2.21 2.11
N ALA A 257 -17.71 -2.37 3.09
CA ALA A 257 -17.04 -1.24 3.74
C ALA A 257 -16.10 -0.49 2.77
N LEU A 258 -15.35 -1.22 1.92
CA LEU A 258 -14.58 -0.61 0.83
C LEU A 258 -15.49 0.09 -0.18
N GLY A 259 -16.66 -0.49 -0.50
CA GLY A 259 -17.63 0.13 -1.38
C GLY A 259 -18.14 1.46 -0.85
N LEU A 260 -18.53 1.53 0.42
CA LEU A 260 -18.95 2.78 1.06
C LEU A 260 -17.83 3.84 1.02
N PHE A 261 -16.60 3.43 1.32
CA PHE A 261 -15.44 4.32 1.24
C PHE A 261 -15.21 4.82 -0.18
N PHE A 262 -15.24 3.95 -1.17
CA PHE A 262 -15.05 4.35 -2.57
C PHE A 262 -16.14 5.28 -3.08
N ASP A 263 -17.38 5.08 -2.65
CA ASP A 263 -18.46 6.00 -2.96
C ASP A 263 -18.19 7.43 -2.46
N GLU A 264 -17.69 7.57 -1.23
CA GLU A 264 -17.25 8.86 -0.68
C GLU A 264 -16.10 9.47 -1.51
N MET A 265 -15.17 8.64 -1.97
CA MET A 265 -14.04 9.10 -2.79
C MET A 265 -14.48 9.50 -4.20
N VAL A 266 -15.43 8.78 -4.80
CA VAL A 266 -16.04 9.14 -6.09
C VAL A 266 -16.72 10.50 -5.97
N ASN A 267 -17.50 10.73 -4.93
CA ASN A 267 -18.16 12.03 -4.68
C ASN A 267 -17.19 13.18 -4.39
N THR A 268 -15.98 12.86 -3.89
CA THR A 268 -14.98 13.87 -3.49
C THR A 268 -14.03 14.24 -4.62
N PHE A 269 -13.59 13.28 -5.41
CA PHE A 269 -12.49 13.42 -6.36
C PHE A 269 -12.86 13.16 -7.81
N ASP A 270 -14.02 12.53 -8.07
CA ASP A 270 -14.45 12.09 -9.40
C ASP A 270 -13.31 11.40 -10.17
N PRO A 271 -12.76 10.29 -9.63
CA PRO A 271 -11.55 9.69 -10.17
C PRO A 271 -11.82 8.86 -11.43
N ASP A 272 -10.78 8.66 -12.26
CA ASP A 272 -10.82 7.80 -13.44
C ASP A 272 -10.83 6.31 -13.08
N ALA A 273 -10.31 5.94 -11.91
CA ALA A 273 -10.28 4.56 -11.44
C ALA A 273 -10.20 4.45 -9.91
N LEU A 274 -10.77 3.36 -9.40
CA LEU A 274 -10.60 2.86 -8.04
C LEU A 274 -9.69 1.62 -8.10
N ILE A 275 -8.76 1.48 -7.16
CA ILE A 275 -7.76 0.42 -7.17
C ILE A 275 -7.74 -0.28 -5.82
N VAL A 276 -7.84 -1.61 -5.83
CA VAL A 276 -7.73 -2.44 -4.63
C VAL A 276 -6.49 -3.29 -4.71
N GLY A 277 -5.66 -3.24 -3.68
CA GLY A 277 -4.43 -4.03 -3.56
C GLY A 277 -4.35 -4.80 -2.25
N GLY A 278 -3.25 -5.53 -2.10
CA GLY A 278 -2.92 -6.27 -0.89
C GLY A 278 -3.60 -7.62 -0.76
N GLY A 279 -3.36 -8.27 0.37
CA GLY A 279 -3.73 -9.67 0.59
C GLY A 279 -5.21 -10.01 0.44
N ALA A 280 -6.12 -9.04 0.54
CA ALA A 280 -7.55 -9.28 0.33
C ALA A 280 -7.90 -9.66 -1.11
N VAL A 281 -7.09 -9.24 -2.08
CA VAL A 281 -7.28 -9.48 -3.52
C VAL A 281 -6.21 -10.40 -4.14
N GLU A 282 -5.19 -10.79 -3.37
CA GLU A 282 -4.20 -11.81 -3.76
C GLU A 282 -4.77 -13.22 -3.58
N THR A 283 -5.77 -13.55 -4.38
CA THR A 283 -6.64 -14.72 -4.25
C THR A 283 -6.87 -15.35 -5.63
N ASN A 284 -7.60 -16.49 -5.68
CA ASN A 284 -8.00 -17.04 -6.96
C ASN A 284 -8.98 -16.10 -7.69
N GLU A 285 -8.96 -16.14 -9.04
CA GLU A 285 -9.76 -15.24 -9.88
C GLU A 285 -11.27 -15.25 -9.57
N LYS A 286 -11.82 -16.38 -9.17
CA LYS A 286 -13.24 -16.51 -8.87
C LYS A 286 -13.61 -15.71 -7.63
N PHE A 287 -12.81 -15.84 -6.57
CA PHE A 287 -13.01 -15.10 -5.32
C PHE A 287 -12.72 -13.62 -5.52
N GLN A 288 -11.67 -13.29 -6.25
CA GLN A 288 -11.31 -11.92 -6.58
C GLN A 288 -12.47 -11.20 -7.30
N ARG A 289 -13.05 -11.82 -8.35
CA ARG A 289 -14.22 -11.25 -9.03
C ARG A 289 -15.39 -11.06 -8.09
N TRP A 290 -15.73 -12.07 -7.29
CA TRP A 290 -16.80 -11.99 -6.32
C TRP A 290 -16.56 -10.84 -5.31
N PHE A 291 -15.34 -10.67 -4.84
CA PHE A 291 -14.98 -9.60 -3.89
C PHE A 291 -15.15 -8.20 -4.52
N ILE A 292 -14.73 -8.03 -5.78
CA ILE A 292 -14.95 -6.78 -6.53
C ILE A 292 -16.44 -6.52 -6.77
N ASP A 293 -17.23 -7.54 -7.08
CA ASP A 293 -18.69 -7.41 -7.23
C ASP A 293 -19.34 -6.96 -5.92
N GLU A 294 -18.89 -7.49 -4.79
CA GLU A 294 -19.36 -7.08 -3.47
C GLU A 294 -18.92 -5.64 -3.10
N ILE A 295 -17.73 -5.20 -3.53
CA ILE A 295 -17.33 -3.78 -3.40
C ILE A 295 -18.30 -2.90 -4.18
N ARG A 296 -18.54 -3.20 -5.46
CA ARG A 296 -19.48 -2.44 -6.31
C ARG A 296 -20.87 -2.39 -5.71
N ALA A 297 -21.34 -3.52 -5.19
CA ALA A 297 -22.65 -3.60 -4.54
C ALA A 297 -22.69 -2.86 -3.17
N GLY A 298 -21.55 -2.46 -2.63
CA GLY A 298 -21.40 -1.57 -1.47
C GLY A 298 -21.37 -0.08 -1.82
N MET A 299 -21.28 0.27 -3.09
CA MET A 299 -21.28 1.66 -3.57
C MET A 299 -22.71 2.11 -3.89
N PRO A 300 -23.31 3.01 -3.09
CA PRO A 300 -24.67 3.50 -3.34
C PRO A 300 -24.72 4.60 -4.43
N THR A 301 -23.70 4.71 -5.27
CA THR A 301 -23.58 5.75 -6.32
C THR A 301 -24.85 5.84 -7.16
N GLN A 302 -25.45 7.02 -7.21
CA GLN A 302 -26.73 7.27 -7.87
C GLN A 302 -26.59 8.02 -9.20
N ARG A 303 -25.40 8.57 -9.48
CA ARG A 303 -25.16 9.34 -10.71
C ARG A 303 -24.84 8.42 -11.86
N GLU A 304 -25.55 8.58 -12.96
CA GLU A 304 -25.39 7.78 -14.17
C GLU A 304 -23.95 7.86 -14.73
N GLU A 305 -23.36 9.06 -14.68
CA GLU A 305 -22.01 9.35 -15.20
C GLU A 305 -20.89 8.69 -14.39
N GLN A 306 -21.19 8.28 -13.15
CA GLN A 306 -20.21 7.65 -12.22
C GLN A 306 -20.52 6.18 -11.95
N ALA A 307 -21.62 5.65 -12.49
CA ALA A 307 -22.09 4.29 -12.18
C ALA A 307 -21.16 3.19 -12.71
N ASP A 308 -20.40 3.47 -13.75
CA ASP A 308 -19.50 2.53 -14.43
C ASP A 308 -18.02 2.72 -14.09
N ILE A 309 -17.69 3.56 -13.06
CA ILE A 309 -16.30 3.77 -12.65
C ILE A 309 -15.57 2.42 -12.47
N PRO A 310 -14.39 2.23 -13.10
CA PRO A 310 -13.69 0.96 -13.01
C PRO A 310 -13.08 0.73 -11.62
N VAL A 311 -13.25 -0.49 -11.10
CA VAL A 311 -12.55 -0.99 -9.91
C VAL A 311 -11.53 -2.00 -10.38
N HIS A 312 -10.26 -1.68 -10.26
CA HIS A 312 -9.14 -2.52 -10.68
C HIS A 312 -8.49 -3.23 -9.50
N VAL A 313 -7.92 -4.38 -9.78
CA VAL A 313 -7.01 -5.06 -8.85
C VAL A 313 -5.58 -4.62 -9.16
N MET A 314 -4.85 -4.24 -8.12
CA MET A 314 -3.44 -3.87 -8.24
C MET A 314 -2.60 -5.11 -8.60
N PRO A 315 -1.85 -5.08 -9.70
CA PRO A 315 -0.95 -6.18 -10.03
C PRO A 315 0.36 -6.12 -9.21
N ASN A 316 0.99 -7.27 -8.99
CA ASN A 316 2.32 -7.39 -8.37
C ASN A 316 2.43 -6.67 -7.01
N GLY A 317 1.49 -6.93 -6.10
CA GLY A 317 1.41 -6.29 -4.79
C GLY A 317 2.71 -6.38 -3.98
N ASP A 318 3.41 -7.52 -4.03
CA ASP A 318 4.67 -7.75 -3.30
C ASP A 318 5.80 -6.78 -3.68
N THR A 319 5.77 -6.18 -4.87
CA THR A 319 6.78 -5.24 -5.34
C THR A 319 6.26 -3.80 -5.41
N ALA A 320 5.04 -3.56 -4.97
CA ALA A 320 4.33 -2.29 -5.15
C ALA A 320 5.06 -1.10 -4.50
N GLY A 321 5.57 -1.25 -3.28
CA GLY A 321 6.33 -0.22 -2.58
C GLY A 321 7.56 0.21 -3.37
N ALA A 322 8.48 -0.72 -3.63
CA ALA A 322 9.71 -0.44 -4.37
C ALA A 322 9.45 0.14 -5.76
N ARG A 323 8.42 -0.38 -6.48
CA ARG A 323 8.05 0.13 -7.81
C ARG A 323 7.48 1.54 -7.74
N GLY A 324 6.60 1.82 -6.79
CA GLY A 324 6.05 3.16 -6.59
C GLY A 324 7.12 4.18 -6.21
N ALA A 325 8.02 3.81 -5.30
CA ALA A 325 9.18 4.63 -4.96
C ALA A 325 10.07 4.91 -6.18
N ALA A 326 10.32 3.89 -7.04
CA ALA A 326 11.08 4.06 -8.28
C ALA A 326 10.37 5.02 -9.26
N ILE A 327 9.03 4.91 -9.42
CA ILE A 327 8.26 5.83 -10.28
C ILE A 327 8.36 7.26 -9.78
N GLN A 328 8.25 7.49 -8.47
CA GLN A 328 8.44 8.84 -7.92
C GLN A 328 9.84 9.39 -8.19
N ALA A 329 10.88 8.56 -8.02
CA ALA A 329 12.25 8.97 -8.34
C ALA A 329 12.43 9.27 -9.83
N LEU A 330 11.75 8.52 -10.71
CA LEU A 330 11.77 8.75 -12.15
C LEU A 330 11.09 10.08 -12.52
N GLN A 331 9.91 10.37 -11.95
CA GLN A 331 9.22 11.65 -12.11
C GLN A 331 10.12 12.81 -11.67
N PHE A 332 10.67 12.71 -10.44
CA PHE A 332 11.59 13.69 -9.89
C PHE A 332 12.82 13.90 -10.78
N ALA A 333 13.44 12.83 -11.27
CA ALA A 333 14.62 12.91 -12.13
C ALA A 333 14.32 13.58 -13.47
N ARG A 334 13.15 13.33 -14.06
CA ARG A 334 12.68 14.00 -15.29
C ARG A 334 12.43 15.49 -15.08
N GLU A 335 11.71 15.86 -14.01
CA GLU A 335 11.42 17.25 -13.66
C GLU A 335 12.68 18.08 -13.39
N ASN A 336 13.71 17.45 -12.81
CA ASN A 336 14.97 18.10 -12.49
C ASN A 336 16.08 17.88 -13.54
N HIS A 337 15.75 17.31 -14.69
CA HIS A 337 16.68 17.03 -15.78
C HIS A 337 17.92 16.22 -15.37
N LEU A 338 17.74 15.29 -14.41
CA LEU A 338 18.82 14.41 -13.95
C LEU A 338 19.07 13.31 -14.99
N GLY A 339 20.22 13.38 -15.63
CA GLY A 339 20.61 12.39 -16.62
C GLY A 339 19.80 12.45 -17.93
N HIS A 340 19.90 11.38 -18.74
CA HIS A 340 19.18 11.22 -20.01
C HIS A 340 18.01 10.23 -19.84
N LEU A 341 17.06 10.56 -18.96
CA LEU A 341 15.85 9.78 -18.71
C LEU A 341 14.63 10.27 -19.51
N SER A 342 14.88 11.06 -20.58
CA SER A 342 13.80 11.55 -21.43
C SER A 342 13.06 10.39 -22.12
N THR A 343 11.73 10.48 -22.15
CA THR A 343 10.91 9.67 -23.06
C THR A 343 11.27 10.08 -24.50
N SER A 344 12.11 9.29 -25.17
CA SER A 344 12.27 9.43 -26.62
C SER A 344 11.01 8.87 -27.28
N GLY A 345 10.12 9.75 -27.69
CA GLY A 345 8.99 9.40 -28.55
C GLY A 345 7.68 10.02 -28.08
N ALA A 346 7.42 11.24 -28.53
CA ALA A 346 6.06 11.68 -28.81
C ALA A 346 5.67 11.20 -30.21
#